data_a2f9c003501a53ba77280be7fdf518a6
#
_entry.id   a2f9c003501a53ba77280be7fdf518a6
#
_cell.length_a   1.000
_cell.length_b   1.000
_cell.length_c   1.000
_cell.angle_alpha   90.00
_cell.angle_beta   90.00
_cell.angle_gamma   90.00
#
_symmetry.space_group_name_H-M   'P 1'
#
loop_
_entity.id
_entity.type
_entity.pdbx_description
1 polymer ?
#
loop_
_entity_poly.entity_id
_entity_poly.type
_entity_poly.pdbx_seq_one_letter_code
_entity_poly.pdbx_strand_id
1 'polypeptide(L)'
;MYNRSQSGYALAEVLLATVVISISVVELSRALSNINRVAVVASAVTKAGNQADVLMKKIMSKRFDENIYNSYSLDLDGDTGHIVASGYKGISGRNARTVELWFKVDNDDLGLSPYGLVYWGEEDYCKRWRIDLIRSGGSLYPSVDLNNAAVRPSSTNIITDESWHHLAVTAESGGRSSEVRIYFDGELLNTATSDPNWCPDFNTGSLSNVTIGAGYGSWSGGSYRYFGGEIKEDRIWNYVRSDDEIRESYEGSKISNPGSNPGLVLYYMMDDSKGGLVYDKSGSCAHGRLMGGSAWTVGGWTQDLGAESEIGPDEYDDVDDFHMYDIVDTAFTGLGSRVMVKYVSLDPGTWTLSNAMEGSLTNYKQVTVKVGLPGTADSVRLDAIIAADVSQYGDITIFPFGDSQDGMFDIIPLGE
;
A
#
# COMPACT_ATOMS: atom_id res chain seq x y z
N MET A 1 105.63 -4.06 -20.25
CA MET A 1 104.73 -4.24 -19.08
C MET A 1 103.33 -3.95 -19.55
N TYR A 2 102.56 -4.97 -19.77
CA TYR A 2 101.23 -4.86 -20.32
C TYR A 2 100.22 -4.66 -19.21
N ASN A 3 99.42 -3.65 -19.34
CA ASN A 3 98.53 -3.11 -18.32
C ASN A 3 97.33 -4.03 -18.05
N ARG A 4 97.45 -5.00 -17.13
CA ARG A 4 96.37 -5.95 -16.72
C ARG A 4 95.33 -5.32 -15.79
N SER A 5 95.48 -4.06 -15.39
CA SER A 5 94.55 -3.44 -14.43
C SER A 5 93.29 -2.84 -15.06
N GLN A 6 93.30 -2.43 -16.32
CA GLN A 6 92.13 -1.78 -16.91
C GLN A 6 90.99 -2.73 -17.34
N SER A 7 91.31 -4.00 -17.64
CA SER A 7 90.30 -4.98 -18.04
C SER A 7 89.42 -5.47 -16.88
N GLY A 8 89.97 -5.44 -15.65
CA GLY A 8 89.22 -5.83 -14.45
C GLY A 8 88.20 -4.80 -14.00
N TYR A 9 88.52 -3.52 -14.16
CA TYR A 9 87.58 -2.43 -13.83
C TYR A 9 86.41 -2.36 -14.85
N ALA A 10 86.66 -2.56 -16.14
CA ALA A 10 85.58 -2.60 -17.16
C ALA A 10 84.61 -3.76 -16.94
N LEU A 11 85.09 -4.92 -16.48
CA LEU A 11 84.20 -6.06 -16.14
C LEU A 11 83.33 -5.78 -14.90
N ALA A 12 83.92 -5.16 -13.87
CA ALA A 12 83.22 -4.78 -12.66
C ALA A 12 82.14 -3.71 -12.92
N GLU A 13 82.44 -2.74 -13.80
CA GLU A 13 81.47 -1.70 -14.20
C GLU A 13 80.31 -2.32 -15.01
N VAL A 14 80.58 -3.21 -15.93
CA VAL A 14 79.49 -3.93 -16.66
C VAL A 14 78.64 -4.77 -15.72
N LEU A 15 79.26 -5.50 -14.78
CA LEU A 15 78.52 -6.28 -13.81
C LEU A 15 77.67 -5.37 -12.92
N LEU A 16 78.20 -4.25 -12.44
CA LEU A 16 77.45 -3.29 -11.64
C LEU A 16 76.28 -2.68 -12.41
N ALA A 17 76.52 -2.30 -13.65
CA ALA A 17 75.46 -1.77 -14.54
C ALA A 17 74.39 -2.80 -14.78
N THR A 18 74.73 -4.08 -15.06
CA THR A 18 73.71 -5.12 -15.25
C THR A 18 72.90 -5.41 -14.00
N VAL A 19 73.50 -5.34 -12.81
CA VAL A 19 72.80 -5.47 -11.51
C VAL A 19 71.83 -4.32 -11.30
N VAL A 20 72.28 -3.07 -11.51
CA VAL A 20 71.46 -1.89 -11.37
C VAL A 20 70.26 -1.93 -12.36
N ILE A 21 70.52 -2.26 -13.62
CA ILE A 21 69.46 -2.39 -14.63
C ILE A 21 68.44 -3.50 -14.20
N SER A 22 68.95 -4.65 -13.72
CA SER A 22 68.10 -5.76 -13.32
C SER A 22 67.21 -5.37 -12.12
N ILE A 23 67.73 -4.66 -11.12
CA ILE A 23 66.94 -4.14 -9.99
C ILE A 23 65.90 -3.15 -10.50
N SER A 24 66.30 -2.21 -11.36
CA SER A 24 65.40 -1.20 -11.93
C SER A 24 64.25 -1.81 -12.75
N VAL A 25 64.50 -2.87 -13.51
CA VAL A 25 63.49 -3.62 -14.25
C VAL A 25 62.52 -4.35 -13.30
N VAL A 26 63.04 -4.96 -12.23
CA VAL A 26 62.19 -5.58 -11.23
C VAL A 26 61.29 -4.60 -10.53
N GLU A 27 61.85 -3.45 -10.10
CA GLU A 27 61.03 -2.40 -9.43
C GLU A 27 60.02 -1.77 -10.38
N LEU A 28 60.36 -1.53 -11.65
CA LEU A 28 59.43 -1.08 -12.66
C LEU A 28 58.30 -2.11 -12.88
N SER A 29 58.66 -3.39 -12.96
CA SER A 29 57.66 -4.46 -13.12
C SER A 29 56.69 -4.54 -11.90
N ARG A 30 57.22 -4.37 -10.70
CA ARG A 30 56.39 -4.26 -9.48
C ARG A 30 55.49 -3.05 -9.51
N ALA A 31 56.00 -1.89 -9.88
CA ALA A 31 55.21 -0.67 -9.98
C ALA A 31 54.09 -0.80 -11.03
N LEU A 32 54.38 -1.38 -12.19
CA LEU A 32 53.38 -1.63 -13.26
C LEU A 32 52.32 -2.64 -12.78
N SER A 33 52.74 -3.70 -12.07
CA SER A 33 51.80 -4.67 -11.49
C SER A 33 50.87 -4.01 -10.46
N ASN A 34 51.39 -3.13 -9.61
CA ASN A 34 50.60 -2.39 -8.64
C ASN A 34 49.62 -1.42 -9.32
N ILE A 35 50.06 -0.70 -10.33
CA ILE A 35 49.19 0.21 -11.12
C ILE A 35 48.06 -0.58 -11.78
N ASN A 36 48.36 -1.73 -12.41
CA ASN A 36 47.34 -2.58 -13.01
C ASN A 36 46.34 -3.09 -11.97
N ARG A 37 46.82 -3.50 -10.79
CA ARG A 37 45.97 -3.96 -9.70
C ARG A 37 45.03 -2.84 -9.22
N VAL A 38 45.55 -1.63 -9.01
CA VAL A 38 44.76 -0.45 -8.62
C VAL A 38 43.72 -0.13 -9.69
N ALA A 39 44.09 -0.16 -10.98
CA ALA A 39 43.17 0.11 -12.08
C ALA A 39 42.03 -0.94 -12.15
N VAL A 40 42.35 -2.22 -11.92
CA VAL A 40 41.35 -3.30 -11.89
C VAL A 40 40.37 -3.12 -10.72
N VAL A 41 40.90 -2.82 -9.53
CA VAL A 41 40.06 -2.55 -8.35
C VAL A 41 39.18 -1.32 -8.54
N ALA A 42 39.72 -0.21 -9.05
CA ALA A 42 38.98 0.99 -9.33
C ALA A 42 37.84 0.74 -10.35
N SER A 43 38.11 -0.06 -11.40
CA SER A 43 37.10 -0.46 -12.37
C SER A 43 36.02 -1.34 -11.74
N ALA A 44 36.37 -2.26 -10.84
CA ALA A 44 35.43 -3.11 -10.13
C ALA A 44 34.52 -2.29 -9.18
N VAL A 45 35.10 -1.37 -8.43
CA VAL A 45 34.36 -0.46 -7.53
C VAL A 45 33.38 0.40 -8.32
N THR A 46 33.81 0.96 -9.46
CA THR A 46 32.90 1.77 -10.32
C THR A 46 31.74 0.94 -10.85
N LYS A 47 32.00 -0.29 -11.31
CA LYS A 47 30.94 -1.20 -11.77
C LYS A 47 29.98 -1.58 -10.66
N ALA A 48 30.50 -1.92 -9.48
CA ALA A 48 29.70 -2.27 -8.32
C ALA A 48 28.84 -1.07 -7.85
N GLY A 49 29.41 0.14 -7.86
CA GLY A 49 28.69 1.36 -7.57
C GLY A 49 27.55 1.64 -8.53
N ASN A 50 27.79 1.50 -9.84
CA ASN A 50 26.76 1.66 -10.86
C ASN A 50 25.63 0.62 -10.70
N GLN A 51 25.97 -0.63 -10.38
CA GLN A 51 24.98 -1.69 -10.16
C GLN A 51 24.14 -1.39 -8.90
N ALA A 52 24.78 -0.96 -7.82
CA ALA A 52 24.10 -0.57 -6.59
C ALA A 52 23.15 0.62 -6.85
N ASP A 53 23.58 1.63 -7.61
CA ASP A 53 22.76 2.80 -7.97
C ASP A 53 21.54 2.42 -8.81
N VAL A 54 21.73 1.57 -9.82
CA VAL A 54 20.62 1.08 -10.66
C VAL A 54 19.60 0.29 -9.82
N LEU A 55 20.08 -0.60 -8.95
CA LEU A 55 19.20 -1.38 -8.09
C LEU A 55 18.49 -0.49 -7.05
N MET A 56 19.19 0.43 -6.43
CA MET A 56 18.60 1.40 -5.50
C MET A 56 17.50 2.22 -6.20
N LYS A 57 17.75 2.75 -7.39
CA LYS A 57 16.75 3.49 -8.17
C LYS A 57 15.53 2.64 -8.51
N LYS A 58 15.72 1.36 -8.82
CA LYS A 58 14.60 0.42 -9.06
C LYS A 58 13.75 0.28 -7.81
N ILE A 59 14.36 0.04 -6.64
CA ILE A 59 13.67 -0.08 -5.36
C ILE A 59 12.94 1.22 -5.01
N MET A 60 13.61 2.36 -5.15
CA MET A 60 13.07 3.67 -4.83
C MET A 60 11.92 4.12 -5.74
N SER A 61 11.74 3.48 -6.89
CA SER A 61 10.59 3.70 -7.77
C SER A 61 9.36 2.87 -7.38
N LYS A 62 9.49 2.00 -6.38
CA LYS A 62 8.41 1.16 -5.89
C LYS A 62 7.66 1.85 -4.74
N ARG A 63 6.50 1.32 -4.38
CA ARG A 63 5.73 1.81 -3.24
C ARG A 63 6.49 1.58 -1.94
N PHE A 64 6.09 2.27 -0.89
CA PHE A 64 6.66 2.04 0.45
C PHE A 64 6.26 0.66 1.00
N ASP A 65 5.01 0.28 0.81
CA ASP A 65 4.41 -0.97 1.26
C ASP A 65 3.09 -1.13 0.48
N GLU A 66 2.84 -2.28 -0.13
CA GLU A 66 1.61 -2.55 -0.87
C GLU A 66 0.38 -2.56 0.05
N ASN A 67 0.59 -3.00 1.30
CA ASN A 67 -0.45 -3.07 2.33
C ASN A 67 -0.87 -1.69 2.86
N ILE A 68 -0.19 -0.60 2.48
CA ILE A 68 -0.64 0.79 2.75
C ILE A 68 -2.12 0.96 2.38
N TYR A 69 -2.56 0.42 1.26
CA TYR A 69 -3.94 0.57 0.81
C TYR A 69 -4.93 -0.35 1.53
N ASN A 70 -4.44 -1.42 2.14
CA ASN A 70 -5.25 -2.29 3.00
C ASN A 70 -5.24 -1.85 4.46
N SER A 71 -4.40 -0.89 4.82
CA SER A 71 -4.07 -0.56 6.20
C SER A 71 -4.86 0.59 6.79
N TYR A 72 -5.54 1.40 5.98
CA TYR A 72 -6.35 2.50 6.48
C TYR A 72 -7.82 2.14 6.47
N SER A 73 -8.47 2.43 7.57
CA SER A 73 -9.91 2.30 7.74
C SER A 73 -10.41 3.39 8.67
N LEU A 74 -11.70 3.54 8.72
CA LEU A 74 -12.37 4.37 9.69
C LEU A 74 -13.06 3.46 10.71
N ASP A 75 -12.66 3.57 11.96
CA ASP A 75 -13.29 2.91 13.10
C ASP A 75 -14.48 3.73 13.59
N LEU A 76 -15.61 3.06 13.81
CA LEU A 76 -16.89 3.62 14.22
C LEU A 76 -17.35 2.97 15.51
N ASP A 77 -17.68 3.79 16.50
CA ASP A 77 -18.00 3.39 17.88
C ASP A 77 -19.35 2.67 18.08
N GLY A 78 -20.14 2.49 17.03
CA GLY A 78 -21.46 1.85 17.13
C GLY A 78 -22.56 2.68 17.83
N ASP A 79 -22.26 3.89 18.27
CA ASP A 79 -23.17 4.74 19.03
C ASP A 79 -23.41 6.12 18.38
N THR A 80 -22.35 6.76 17.90
CA THR A 80 -22.42 8.12 17.32
C THR A 80 -21.57 8.29 16.07
N GLY A 81 -20.59 7.44 15.84
CA GLY A 81 -19.61 7.51 14.75
C GLY A 81 -20.24 7.26 13.38
N HIS A 82 -20.06 8.20 12.47
CA HIS A 82 -20.50 8.07 11.06
C HIS A 82 -19.91 9.17 10.18
N ILE A 83 -20.09 9.03 8.87
CA ILE A 83 -19.71 10.04 7.86
C ILE A 83 -20.97 10.62 7.26
N VAL A 84 -20.97 11.95 7.02
CA VAL A 84 -22.00 12.65 6.24
C VAL A 84 -21.36 13.28 5.02
N ALA A 85 -21.74 12.84 3.83
CA ALA A 85 -21.36 13.46 2.56
C ALA A 85 -22.10 14.79 2.37
N SER A 86 -21.51 15.88 2.81
CA SER A 86 -22.18 17.18 2.87
C SER A 86 -22.61 17.68 1.48
N GLY A 87 -23.91 17.87 1.29
CA GLY A 87 -24.48 18.35 0.02
C GLY A 87 -24.70 17.26 -1.04
N TYR A 88 -24.19 16.05 -0.86
CA TYR A 88 -24.44 14.93 -1.78
C TYR A 88 -25.64 14.11 -1.30
N LYS A 89 -26.64 13.99 -2.16
CA LYS A 89 -27.95 13.36 -1.84
C LYS A 89 -28.06 11.92 -2.36
N GLY A 90 -26.95 11.36 -2.85
CA GLY A 90 -26.94 10.06 -3.47
C GLY A 90 -27.66 10.01 -4.81
N ILE A 91 -27.95 8.80 -5.26
CA ILE A 91 -28.66 8.57 -6.52
C ILE A 91 -30.17 8.57 -6.25
N SER A 92 -30.85 9.57 -6.76
CA SER A 92 -32.29 9.73 -6.59
C SER A 92 -33.11 8.96 -7.63
N GLY A 93 -34.39 8.85 -7.37
CA GLY A 93 -35.34 8.26 -8.30
C GLY A 93 -35.16 6.75 -8.47
N ARG A 94 -35.49 6.30 -9.69
CA ARG A 94 -35.40 4.90 -10.11
C ARG A 94 -34.15 4.64 -10.96
N ASN A 95 -33.10 5.43 -10.75
CA ASN A 95 -31.88 5.32 -11.53
C ASN A 95 -31.03 4.13 -11.08
N ALA A 96 -30.33 3.55 -12.03
CA ALA A 96 -29.37 2.48 -11.78
C ALA A 96 -28.28 2.91 -10.79
N ARG A 97 -27.82 1.97 -9.98
CA ARG A 97 -26.77 2.22 -9.00
C ARG A 97 -26.04 0.96 -8.57
N THR A 98 -24.82 1.15 -8.13
CA THR A 98 -24.06 0.17 -7.37
C THR A 98 -23.46 0.87 -6.15
N VAL A 99 -23.50 0.22 -5.00
CA VAL A 99 -22.84 0.66 -3.76
C VAL A 99 -21.93 -0.46 -3.32
N GLU A 100 -20.69 -0.15 -3.05
CA GLU A 100 -19.69 -1.12 -2.59
C GLU A 100 -18.95 -0.56 -1.39
N LEU A 101 -18.61 -1.43 -0.45
CA LEU A 101 -17.75 -1.09 0.68
C LEU A 101 -17.08 -2.34 1.25
N TRP A 102 -15.95 -2.12 1.91
CA TRP A 102 -15.37 -3.09 2.81
C TRP A 102 -15.72 -2.71 4.25
N PHE A 103 -16.06 -3.70 5.05
CA PHE A 103 -16.35 -3.53 6.46
C PHE A 103 -15.80 -4.69 7.29
N LYS A 104 -15.51 -4.39 8.54
CA LYS A 104 -15.15 -5.38 9.57
C LYS A 104 -15.96 -5.06 10.80
N VAL A 105 -16.68 -6.05 11.29
CA VAL A 105 -17.58 -5.90 12.44
C VAL A 105 -16.76 -5.94 13.73
N ASP A 106 -17.03 -5.03 14.66
CA ASP A 106 -16.66 -5.20 16.06
C ASP A 106 -17.92 -5.55 16.86
N ASN A 107 -17.99 -6.80 17.33
CA ASN A 107 -19.18 -7.28 18.06
C ASN A 107 -19.36 -6.60 19.42
N ASP A 108 -18.30 -6.09 20.02
CA ASP A 108 -18.34 -5.39 21.30
C ASP A 108 -18.93 -3.98 21.14
N ASP A 109 -18.76 -3.37 19.95
CA ASP A 109 -19.27 -2.03 19.64
C ASP A 109 -20.64 -2.03 18.95
N LEU A 110 -21.21 -3.20 18.67
CA LEU A 110 -22.54 -3.28 18.07
C LEU A 110 -23.66 -2.99 19.08
N GLY A 111 -24.33 -1.85 18.88
CA GLY A 111 -25.51 -1.45 19.64
C GLY A 111 -26.78 -2.24 19.28
N LEU A 112 -27.88 -1.53 18.99
CA LEU A 112 -29.15 -2.14 18.59
C LEU A 112 -29.26 -2.35 17.09
N SER A 113 -29.50 -3.60 16.67
CA SER A 113 -29.82 -3.92 15.27
C SER A 113 -31.09 -3.19 14.77
N PRO A 114 -31.16 -2.79 13.51
CA PRO A 114 -30.16 -2.96 12.43
C PRO A 114 -28.96 -2.01 12.58
N TYR A 115 -27.84 -2.34 11.95
CA TYR A 115 -26.63 -1.54 11.94
C TYR A 115 -26.48 -0.91 10.56
N GLY A 116 -26.63 0.43 10.47
CA GLY A 116 -26.63 1.14 9.19
C GLY A 116 -25.23 1.24 8.59
N LEU A 117 -25.03 0.71 7.41
CA LEU A 117 -23.78 0.86 6.64
C LEU A 117 -23.84 2.09 5.73
N VAL A 118 -24.89 2.20 4.91
CA VAL A 118 -25.06 3.31 3.96
C VAL A 118 -26.51 3.73 3.90
N TYR A 119 -26.77 5.04 3.92
CA TYR A 119 -28.12 5.57 3.91
C TYR A 119 -28.24 6.87 3.12
N TRP A 120 -29.35 6.99 2.36
CA TRP A 120 -29.87 8.26 1.82
C TRP A 120 -31.34 8.13 1.44
N GLY A 121 -31.94 9.23 0.98
CA GLY A 121 -33.33 9.26 0.54
C GLY A 121 -34.26 9.98 1.51
N GLU A 122 -35.48 9.49 1.63
CA GLU A 122 -36.53 10.08 2.46
C GLU A 122 -37.24 9.00 3.29
N GLU A 123 -37.64 9.37 4.50
CA GLU A 123 -38.46 8.52 5.38
C GLU A 123 -39.95 8.52 4.93
N ASP A 124 -40.18 8.27 3.65
CA ASP A 124 -41.49 8.15 3.02
C ASP A 124 -41.57 6.83 2.25
N TYR A 125 -42.76 6.49 1.83
CA TYR A 125 -43.10 5.20 1.19
C TYR A 125 -42.24 4.92 -0.02
N CYS A 126 -41.42 3.86 0.04
CA CYS A 126 -40.48 3.41 -1.02
C CYS A 126 -39.47 4.48 -1.50
N LYS A 127 -39.15 5.47 -0.64
CA LYS A 127 -38.21 6.53 -0.99
C LYS A 127 -36.88 6.47 -0.26
N ARG A 128 -36.69 5.47 0.60
CA ARG A 128 -35.44 5.23 1.31
C ARG A 128 -34.56 4.29 0.52
N TRP A 129 -33.26 4.53 0.60
CA TRP A 129 -32.23 3.59 0.27
C TRP A 129 -31.30 3.43 1.45
N ARG A 130 -31.34 2.26 2.09
CA ARG A 130 -30.50 1.99 3.27
C ARG A 130 -29.97 0.57 3.19
N ILE A 131 -28.67 0.44 3.37
CA ILE A 131 -27.96 -0.84 3.46
C ILE A 131 -27.61 -1.04 4.92
N ASP A 132 -28.07 -2.14 5.50
CA ASP A 132 -27.92 -2.48 6.90
C ASP A 132 -27.30 -3.86 7.08
N LEU A 133 -26.71 -4.10 8.26
CA LEU A 133 -26.54 -5.45 8.80
C LEU A 133 -27.63 -5.73 9.83
N ILE A 134 -28.20 -6.92 9.73
CA ILE A 134 -29.26 -7.38 10.64
C ILE A 134 -28.71 -8.55 11.45
N ARG A 135 -28.91 -8.50 12.78
CA ARG A 135 -28.54 -9.59 13.68
C ARG A 135 -29.62 -10.66 13.70
N SER A 136 -29.23 -11.92 13.55
CA SER A 136 -30.07 -13.10 13.68
C SER A 136 -29.32 -14.18 14.44
N GLY A 137 -29.69 -14.39 15.70
CA GLY A 137 -28.92 -15.26 16.58
C GLY A 137 -27.50 -14.77 16.82
N GLY A 138 -26.52 -15.61 16.55
CA GLY A 138 -25.08 -15.27 16.66
C GLY A 138 -24.45 -14.74 15.39
N SER A 139 -25.23 -14.52 14.30
CA SER A 139 -24.71 -14.12 12.98
C SER A 139 -25.33 -12.82 12.51
N LEU A 140 -24.72 -12.22 11.49
CA LEU A 140 -25.25 -11.05 10.79
C LEU A 140 -25.54 -11.38 9.33
N TYR A 141 -26.42 -10.60 8.70
CA TYR A 141 -26.65 -10.66 7.27
C TYR A 141 -26.98 -9.28 6.71
N PRO A 142 -26.61 -8.98 5.45
CA PRO A 142 -26.90 -7.70 4.80
C PRO A 142 -28.38 -7.58 4.44
N SER A 143 -28.92 -6.38 4.46
CA SER A 143 -30.29 -6.06 4.09
C SER A 143 -30.34 -4.71 3.38
N VAL A 144 -31.12 -4.60 2.31
CA VAL A 144 -31.43 -3.32 1.68
C VAL A 144 -32.85 -2.92 2.05
N ASP A 145 -33.00 -1.87 2.84
CA ASP A 145 -34.27 -1.36 3.33
C ASP A 145 -34.74 -0.19 2.45
N LEU A 146 -35.92 -0.37 1.84
CA LEU A 146 -36.51 0.61 0.91
C LEU A 146 -37.64 1.43 1.55
N ASN A 147 -37.82 1.33 2.85
CA ASN A 147 -38.98 1.76 3.61
C ASN A 147 -40.28 1.09 3.10
N ASN A 148 -40.86 0.22 3.88
CA ASN A 148 -41.99 -0.68 3.60
C ASN A 148 -41.66 -2.01 2.88
N ALA A 149 -40.48 -2.19 2.33
CA ALA A 149 -39.97 -3.49 1.88
C ALA A 149 -38.45 -3.56 2.11
N ALA A 150 -37.92 -4.76 2.23
CA ALA A 150 -36.49 -4.97 2.30
C ALA A 150 -36.09 -6.17 1.42
N VAL A 151 -34.94 -6.04 0.78
CA VAL A 151 -34.29 -7.14 0.05
C VAL A 151 -33.27 -7.78 0.97
N ARG A 152 -33.37 -9.10 1.15
CA ARG A 152 -32.57 -9.85 2.11
C ARG A 152 -32.11 -11.18 1.52
N PRO A 153 -30.95 -11.71 1.93
CA PRO A 153 -30.56 -13.04 1.55
C PRO A 153 -31.48 -14.10 2.14
N SER A 154 -31.61 -15.22 1.46
CA SER A 154 -32.40 -16.38 1.93
C SER A 154 -31.77 -17.05 3.15
N SER A 155 -30.46 -16.93 3.34
CA SER A 155 -29.73 -17.36 4.52
C SER A 155 -29.48 -16.18 5.46
N THR A 156 -29.65 -16.38 6.76
CA THR A 156 -29.33 -15.37 7.79
C THR A 156 -28.02 -15.63 8.50
N ASN A 157 -27.30 -16.69 8.12
CA ASN A 157 -25.99 -17.04 8.66
C ASN A 157 -24.91 -16.72 7.62
N ILE A 158 -24.64 -15.43 7.40
CA ILE A 158 -23.71 -14.95 6.38
C ILE A 158 -22.40 -14.51 7.04
N ILE A 159 -22.46 -13.63 8.04
CA ILE A 159 -21.31 -13.06 8.71
C ILE A 159 -21.24 -13.67 10.09
N THR A 160 -20.17 -14.44 10.35
CA THR A 160 -19.99 -15.22 11.59
C THR A 160 -18.71 -14.90 12.32
N ASP A 161 -17.89 -14.01 11.78
CA ASP A 161 -16.57 -13.62 12.31
C ASP A 161 -16.36 -12.10 12.22
N GLU A 162 -15.23 -11.65 12.68
CA GLU A 162 -14.79 -10.25 12.70
C GLU A 162 -13.71 -10.00 11.63
N SER A 163 -13.73 -10.74 10.55
CA SER A 163 -12.85 -10.53 9.41
C SER A 163 -13.34 -9.39 8.52
N TRP A 164 -12.48 -8.92 7.61
CA TRP A 164 -12.87 -8.00 6.55
C TRP A 164 -13.76 -8.68 5.53
N HIS A 165 -14.88 -8.04 5.20
CA HIS A 165 -15.83 -8.50 4.20
C HIS A 165 -16.13 -7.42 3.19
N HIS A 166 -16.31 -7.83 1.94
CA HIS A 166 -16.76 -6.98 0.86
C HIS A 166 -18.28 -7.11 0.66
N LEU A 167 -18.96 -5.99 0.62
CA LEU A 167 -20.39 -5.93 0.33
C LEU A 167 -20.60 -5.05 -0.91
N ALA A 168 -21.36 -5.58 -1.89
CA ALA A 168 -21.84 -4.78 -2.99
C ALA A 168 -23.36 -4.95 -3.15
N VAL A 169 -24.03 -3.85 -3.49
CA VAL A 169 -25.47 -3.82 -3.74
C VAL A 169 -25.72 -3.11 -5.05
N THR A 170 -26.43 -3.77 -5.96
CA THR A 170 -26.81 -3.21 -7.26
C THR A 170 -28.32 -3.05 -7.39
N ALA A 171 -28.75 -2.07 -8.19
CA ALA A 171 -30.14 -1.92 -8.57
C ALA A 171 -30.24 -1.41 -10.01
N GLU A 172 -31.06 -2.07 -10.81
CA GLU A 172 -31.34 -1.69 -12.18
C GLU A 172 -32.16 -0.40 -12.28
N SER A 173 -32.09 0.25 -13.44
CA SER A 173 -32.99 1.38 -13.76
C SER A 173 -34.42 0.88 -13.87
N GLY A 174 -35.37 1.70 -13.37
CA GLY A 174 -36.75 1.30 -13.23
C GLY A 174 -37.21 1.11 -11.80
N GLY A 175 -36.25 0.91 -10.88
CA GLY A 175 -36.49 0.91 -9.43
C GLY A 175 -37.24 -0.28 -8.89
N ARG A 176 -37.22 -1.42 -9.58
CA ARG A 176 -37.90 -2.63 -9.07
C ARG A 176 -37.16 -3.24 -7.90
N SER A 177 -37.84 -3.46 -6.81
CA SER A 177 -37.24 -4.08 -5.62
C SER A 177 -36.76 -5.51 -5.87
N SER A 178 -37.38 -6.23 -6.81
CA SER A 178 -36.95 -7.57 -7.23
C SER A 178 -35.69 -7.62 -8.09
N GLU A 179 -35.22 -6.46 -8.57
CA GLU A 179 -34.00 -6.32 -9.36
C GLU A 179 -32.83 -5.76 -8.51
N VAL A 180 -33.02 -5.60 -7.21
CA VAL A 180 -31.94 -5.31 -6.27
C VAL A 180 -31.19 -6.59 -5.96
N ARG A 181 -29.87 -6.57 -6.14
CA ARG A 181 -28.98 -7.71 -5.89
C ARG A 181 -27.98 -7.37 -4.79
N ILE A 182 -27.64 -8.36 -4.01
CA ILE A 182 -26.65 -8.26 -2.93
C ILE A 182 -25.54 -9.25 -3.22
N TYR A 183 -24.31 -8.77 -3.22
CA TYR A 183 -23.08 -9.56 -3.33
C TYR A 183 -22.32 -9.49 -2.02
N PHE A 184 -21.79 -10.61 -1.61
CA PHE A 184 -20.97 -10.74 -0.41
C PHE A 184 -19.69 -11.47 -0.76
N ASP A 185 -18.54 -10.88 -0.43
CA ASP A 185 -17.22 -11.40 -0.79
C ASP A 185 -17.10 -11.79 -2.28
N GLY A 186 -17.56 -10.89 -3.14
CA GLY A 186 -17.56 -11.08 -4.60
C GLY A 186 -18.63 -11.98 -5.18
N GLU A 187 -19.41 -12.69 -4.35
CA GLU A 187 -20.39 -13.68 -4.79
C GLU A 187 -21.85 -13.18 -4.65
N LEU A 188 -22.65 -13.41 -5.67
CA LEU A 188 -24.07 -13.05 -5.67
C LEU A 188 -24.86 -13.91 -4.68
N LEU A 189 -25.50 -13.27 -3.71
CA LEU A 189 -26.38 -13.95 -2.77
C LEU A 189 -27.76 -14.24 -3.37
N ASN A 190 -28.34 -15.39 -3.00
CA ASN A 190 -29.74 -15.66 -3.31
C ASN A 190 -30.62 -14.81 -2.38
N THR A 191 -31.32 -13.84 -2.93
CA THR A 191 -32.10 -12.85 -2.20
C THR A 191 -33.60 -12.95 -2.49
N ALA A 192 -34.39 -12.46 -1.56
CA ALA A 192 -35.83 -12.29 -1.72
C ALA A 192 -36.25 -10.90 -1.21
N THR A 193 -37.26 -10.31 -1.82
CA THR A 193 -37.89 -9.09 -1.34
C THR A 193 -38.97 -9.45 -0.34
N SER A 194 -38.88 -8.89 0.88
CA SER A 194 -39.98 -8.96 1.85
C SER A 194 -41.08 -8.02 1.40
N ASP A 195 -42.33 -8.48 1.53
CA ASP A 195 -43.52 -7.68 1.21
C ASP A 195 -43.46 -6.99 -0.16
N PRO A 196 -43.22 -7.71 -1.26
CA PRO A 196 -43.07 -7.12 -2.60
C PRO A 196 -44.32 -6.37 -3.08
N ASN A 197 -45.47 -6.62 -2.49
CA ASN A 197 -46.72 -5.91 -2.79
C ASN A 197 -46.77 -4.50 -2.16
N TRP A 198 -45.96 -4.24 -1.11
CA TRP A 198 -45.94 -2.95 -0.44
C TRP A 198 -44.95 -1.98 -1.07
N CYS A 199 -43.86 -2.47 -1.63
CA CYS A 199 -42.90 -1.64 -2.34
C CYS A 199 -42.36 -2.43 -3.56
N PRO A 200 -43.20 -2.64 -4.57
CA PRO A 200 -42.73 -3.32 -5.79
C PRO A 200 -41.69 -2.50 -6.51
N ASP A 201 -41.83 -1.18 -6.50
CA ASP A 201 -40.95 -0.21 -7.12
C ASP A 201 -40.52 0.83 -6.11
N PHE A 202 -39.23 1.05 -5.95
CA PHE A 202 -38.70 2.15 -5.17
C PHE A 202 -38.47 3.40 -6.02
N ASN A 203 -38.54 4.56 -5.39
CA ASN A 203 -38.28 5.86 -6.02
C ASN A 203 -37.54 6.75 -5.03
N THR A 204 -36.23 6.52 -4.89
CA THR A 204 -35.42 7.11 -3.85
C THR A 204 -35.51 8.62 -3.82
N GLY A 205 -35.82 9.17 -2.66
CA GLY A 205 -35.90 10.61 -2.46
C GLY A 205 -34.52 11.28 -2.45
N SER A 206 -34.50 12.60 -2.43
CA SER A 206 -33.29 13.41 -2.45
C SER A 206 -33.19 14.39 -1.24
N LEU A 207 -33.84 14.04 -0.13
CA LEU A 207 -33.89 14.93 1.04
C LEU A 207 -32.62 14.80 1.89
N SER A 208 -32.25 13.57 2.25
CA SER A 208 -31.12 13.31 3.13
C SER A 208 -29.80 13.30 2.36
N ASN A 209 -28.73 13.72 3.01
CA ASN A 209 -27.37 13.49 2.52
C ASN A 209 -27.03 12.00 2.60
N VAL A 210 -26.09 11.54 1.77
CA VAL A 210 -25.51 10.22 1.95
C VAL A 210 -24.80 10.17 3.31
N THR A 211 -25.12 9.12 4.07
CA THR A 211 -24.53 8.84 5.37
C THR A 211 -23.92 7.45 5.32
N ILE A 212 -22.69 7.29 5.83
CA ILE A 212 -21.96 6.03 5.89
C ILE A 212 -21.66 5.70 7.35
N GLY A 213 -21.85 4.45 7.75
CA GLY A 213 -21.73 4.02 9.13
C GLY A 213 -22.97 4.30 9.98
N ALA A 214 -24.05 4.83 9.40
CA ALA A 214 -25.32 5.01 10.08
C ALA A 214 -26.50 4.97 9.13
N GLY A 215 -27.64 4.49 9.62
CA GLY A 215 -28.91 4.49 8.92
C GLY A 215 -30.01 5.14 9.76
N TYR A 216 -30.79 6.05 9.20
CA TYR A 216 -31.94 6.63 9.88
C TYR A 216 -33.21 5.79 9.65
N GLY A 217 -34.06 5.67 10.66
CA GLY A 217 -35.33 4.97 10.55
C GLY A 217 -36.40 5.48 11.50
N SER A 218 -37.67 5.54 11.01
CA SER A 218 -38.84 6.06 11.74
C SER A 218 -39.42 5.08 12.76
N TRP A 219 -39.13 3.79 12.66
CA TRP A 219 -39.72 2.69 13.48
C TRP A 219 -39.27 2.67 14.94
N SER A 220 -38.26 3.44 15.33
CA SER A 220 -37.82 3.61 16.70
C SER A 220 -38.01 5.06 17.21
N GLY A 221 -39.01 5.76 16.71
CA GLY A 221 -39.23 7.18 17.07
C GLY A 221 -38.37 8.16 16.31
N GLY A 222 -37.80 7.75 15.18
CA GLY A 222 -36.93 8.57 14.34
C GLY A 222 -35.53 8.73 14.93
N SER A 223 -34.74 7.65 14.88
CA SER A 223 -33.36 7.66 15.35
C SER A 223 -32.41 7.04 14.34
N TYR A 224 -31.13 7.42 14.43
CA TYR A 224 -30.06 6.74 13.72
C TYR A 224 -29.77 5.39 14.38
N ARG A 225 -29.29 4.45 13.55
CA ARG A 225 -28.72 3.17 13.94
C ARG A 225 -27.31 3.14 13.39
N TYR A 226 -26.38 3.03 14.28
CA TYR A 226 -24.96 3.13 13.98
C TYR A 226 -24.35 1.75 13.78
N PHE A 227 -23.34 1.71 12.96
CA PHE A 227 -22.49 0.55 12.76
C PHE A 227 -21.28 0.67 13.70
N GLY A 228 -20.91 -0.43 14.36
CA GLY A 228 -19.70 -0.55 15.15
C GLY A 228 -18.69 -1.43 14.45
N GLY A 229 -17.48 -0.92 14.29
CA GLY A 229 -16.40 -1.57 13.59
C GLY A 229 -15.76 -0.69 12.51
N GLU A 230 -14.98 -1.30 11.64
CA GLU A 230 -14.18 -0.59 10.67
C GLU A 230 -14.81 -0.60 9.27
N ILE A 231 -14.65 0.52 8.52
CA ILE A 231 -15.12 0.68 7.14
C ILE A 231 -13.98 1.24 6.27
N LYS A 232 -13.90 0.79 5.02
CA LYS A 232 -13.01 1.33 4.00
C LYS A 232 -13.56 1.12 2.59
N GLU A 233 -12.99 1.84 1.62
CA GLU A 233 -13.28 1.66 0.18
C GLU A 233 -14.76 1.81 -0.18
N ASP A 234 -15.46 2.81 0.41
CA ASP A 234 -16.85 3.10 0.07
C ASP A 234 -16.97 3.71 -1.32
N ARG A 235 -17.73 3.08 -2.21
CA ARG A 235 -17.93 3.48 -3.59
C ARG A 235 -19.40 3.53 -3.95
N ILE A 236 -19.80 4.60 -4.63
CA ILE A 236 -21.14 4.70 -5.25
C ILE A 236 -20.96 4.95 -6.74
N TRP A 237 -21.60 4.08 -7.53
CA TRP A 237 -21.61 4.14 -8.98
C TRP A 237 -23.01 4.44 -9.51
N ASN A 238 -23.13 5.26 -10.53
CA ASN A 238 -24.41 5.62 -11.15
C ASN A 238 -24.87 4.64 -12.25
N TYR A 239 -24.32 3.43 -12.27
CA TYR A 239 -24.71 2.32 -13.14
C TYR A 239 -24.62 1.00 -12.37
N VAL A 240 -25.16 -0.07 -12.98
CA VAL A 240 -25.05 -1.43 -12.45
C VAL A 240 -23.72 -2.02 -12.87
N ARG A 241 -22.84 -2.30 -11.91
CA ARG A 241 -21.61 -3.05 -12.15
C ARG A 241 -21.93 -4.52 -12.40
N SER A 242 -21.20 -5.13 -13.32
CA SER A 242 -21.30 -6.56 -13.61
C SER A 242 -20.74 -7.42 -12.48
N ASP A 243 -21.09 -8.71 -12.50
CA ASP A 243 -20.58 -9.70 -11.54
C ASP A 243 -19.04 -9.75 -11.56
N ASP A 244 -18.42 -9.64 -12.76
CA ASP A 244 -16.96 -9.64 -12.91
C ASP A 244 -16.33 -8.36 -12.31
N GLU A 245 -16.91 -7.19 -12.57
CA GLU A 245 -16.42 -5.93 -11.97
C GLU A 245 -16.51 -5.93 -10.45
N ILE A 246 -17.56 -6.54 -9.87
CA ILE A 246 -17.73 -6.67 -8.42
C ILE A 246 -16.70 -7.66 -7.85
N ARG A 247 -16.47 -8.77 -8.55
CA ARG A 247 -15.43 -9.74 -8.17
C ARG A 247 -14.04 -9.14 -8.21
N GLU A 248 -13.70 -8.37 -9.25
CA GLU A 248 -12.43 -7.63 -9.34
C GLU A 248 -12.25 -6.66 -8.16
N SER A 249 -13.32 -5.98 -7.71
CA SER A 249 -13.26 -5.14 -6.50
C SER A 249 -12.96 -5.94 -5.23
N TYR A 250 -13.58 -7.11 -5.10
CA TYR A 250 -13.32 -8.03 -3.98
C TYR A 250 -11.88 -8.57 -4.01
N GLU A 251 -11.36 -8.91 -5.18
CA GLU A 251 -9.98 -9.39 -5.37
C GLU A 251 -8.92 -8.27 -5.21
N GLY A 252 -9.34 -7.07 -4.84
CA GLY A 252 -8.45 -5.97 -4.53
C GLY A 252 -8.06 -5.10 -5.71
N SER A 253 -8.72 -5.22 -6.87
CA SER A 253 -8.47 -4.36 -8.02
C SER A 253 -8.71 -2.89 -7.68
N LYS A 254 -7.68 -2.08 -7.86
CA LYS A 254 -7.71 -0.63 -7.60
C LYS A 254 -8.29 0.12 -8.78
N ILE A 255 -9.04 1.18 -8.48
CA ILE A 255 -9.58 2.06 -9.52
C ILE A 255 -8.46 3.00 -9.98
N SER A 256 -7.99 2.79 -11.22
CA SER A 256 -7.04 3.71 -11.83
C SER A 256 -7.72 5.05 -12.13
N ASN A 257 -7.13 6.17 -11.70
CA ASN A 257 -7.64 7.51 -11.91
C ASN A 257 -9.12 7.68 -11.52
N PRO A 258 -9.49 7.48 -10.25
CA PRO A 258 -10.89 7.50 -9.82
C PRO A 258 -11.59 8.81 -10.17
N GLY A 259 -10.91 9.95 -10.11
CA GLY A 259 -11.44 11.27 -10.48
C GLY A 259 -11.79 11.44 -11.96
N SER A 260 -11.40 10.50 -12.81
CA SER A 260 -11.73 10.50 -14.24
C SER A 260 -12.67 9.37 -14.63
N ASN A 261 -13.14 8.56 -13.69
CA ASN A 261 -14.06 7.46 -13.97
C ASN A 261 -15.52 7.97 -14.07
N PRO A 262 -16.15 7.97 -15.25
CA PRO A 262 -17.40 8.68 -15.47
C PRO A 262 -18.61 8.08 -14.74
N GLY A 263 -18.49 6.87 -14.24
CA GLY A 263 -19.59 6.19 -13.52
C GLY A 263 -19.47 6.25 -12.01
N LEU A 264 -18.29 6.57 -11.49
CA LEU A 264 -18.02 6.67 -10.07
C LEU A 264 -18.44 8.06 -9.56
N VAL A 265 -19.39 8.11 -8.64
CA VAL A 265 -19.98 9.38 -8.16
C VAL A 265 -19.69 9.69 -6.69
N LEU A 266 -19.16 8.70 -5.95
CA LEU A 266 -18.58 8.87 -4.63
C LEU A 266 -17.50 7.81 -4.44
N TYR A 267 -16.37 8.19 -3.86
CA TYR A 267 -15.34 7.25 -3.48
C TYR A 267 -14.56 7.73 -2.25
N TYR A 268 -14.77 7.06 -1.15
CA TYR A 268 -14.03 7.26 0.08
C TYR A 268 -13.08 6.08 0.30
N MET A 269 -11.81 6.29 0.05
CA MET A 269 -10.77 5.26 0.26
C MET A 269 -10.48 5.02 1.74
N MET A 270 -10.79 5.99 2.60
CA MET A 270 -10.43 6.03 4.04
C MET A 270 -8.92 6.11 4.29
N ASP A 271 -8.17 6.68 3.36
CA ASP A 271 -6.71 6.85 3.41
C ASP A 271 -6.24 8.21 3.98
N ASP A 272 -7.17 9.01 4.48
CA ASP A 272 -6.87 10.39 4.93
C ASP A 272 -6.14 10.45 6.28
N SER A 273 -6.17 9.38 7.05
CA SER A 273 -5.42 9.11 8.29
C SER A 273 -5.52 10.15 9.43
N LYS A 274 -6.15 11.30 9.21
CA LYS A 274 -6.27 12.37 10.22
C LYS A 274 -7.34 13.41 9.85
N GLY A 275 -7.78 14.16 10.85
CA GLY A 275 -8.74 15.25 10.67
C GLY A 275 -10.18 14.77 10.67
N GLY A 276 -11.10 15.71 10.45
CA GLY A 276 -12.55 15.49 10.48
C GLY A 276 -13.20 15.40 9.11
N LEU A 277 -12.42 15.22 8.06
CA LEU A 277 -12.89 15.10 6.67
C LEU A 277 -12.42 13.81 6.04
N VAL A 278 -13.26 13.23 5.21
CA VAL A 278 -12.95 12.13 4.29
C VAL A 278 -13.02 12.70 2.87
N TYR A 279 -11.94 12.61 2.12
CA TYR A 279 -11.88 13.19 0.79
C TYR A 279 -12.46 12.24 -0.25
N ASP A 280 -13.43 12.77 -1.00
CA ASP A 280 -13.98 12.07 -2.16
C ASP A 280 -12.98 12.06 -3.31
N LYS A 281 -12.62 10.87 -3.75
CA LYS A 281 -11.67 10.63 -4.84
C LYS A 281 -12.34 10.49 -6.22
N SER A 282 -13.69 10.44 -6.28
CA SER A 282 -14.43 10.28 -7.54
C SER A 282 -14.39 11.50 -8.47
N GLY A 283 -13.92 12.65 -7.96
CA GLY A 283 -13.93 13.91 -8.69
C GLY A 283 -15.25 14.70 -8.55
N SER A 284 -16.25 14.17 -7.86
CA SER A 284 -17.53 14.86 -7.60
C SER A 284 -17.43 15.90 -6.47
N CYS A 285 -16.30 15.95 -5.76
CA CYS A 285 -16.04 16.83 -4.62
C CYS A 285 -17.07 16.68 -3.47
N ALA A 286 -17.67 15.50 -3.34
CA ALA A 286 -18.64 15.17 -2.30
C ALA A 286 -17.95 14.73 -1.00
N HIS A 287 -17.03 15.57 -0.48
CA HIS A 287 -16.26 15.24 0.72
C HIS A 287 -17.14 14.94 1.92
N GLY A 288 -16.76 13.89 2.66
CA GLY A 288 -17.44 13.44 3.87
C GLY A 288 -16.94 14.18 5.10
N ARG A 289 -17.85 14.44 6.04
CA ARG A 289 -17.50 14.95 7.36
C ARG A 289 -17.65 13.83 8.39
N LEU A 290 -16.63 13.61 9.20
CA LEU A 290 -16.67 12.71 10.34
C LEU A 290 -17.54 13.29 11.44
N MET A 291 -18.38 12.46 12.00
CA MET A 291 -19.31 12.80 13.08
C MET A 291 -19.14 11.81 14.24
N GLY A 292 -19.36 12.28 15.45
CA GLY A 292 -19.41 11.45 16.64
C GLY A 292 -18.10 10.73 16.97
N GLY A 293 -18.19 9.52 17.45
CA GLY A 293 -17.08 8.65 17.87
C GLY A 293 -16.41 7.91 16.72
N SER A 294 -15.96 8.65 15.69
CA SER A 294 -15.20 8.09 14.57
C SER A 294 -13.71 8.31 14.79
N ALA A 295 -12.91 7.28 14.60
CA ALA A 295 -11.46 7.33 14.70
C ALA A 295 -10.80 6.77 13.43
N TRP A 296 -9.69 7.37 13.02
CA TRP A 296 -8.88 6.79 11.96
C TRP A 296 -8.10 5.61 12.54
N THR A 297 -8.30 4.45 11.94
CA THR A 297 -7.44 3.30 12.20
C THR A 297 -6.29 3.39 11.21
N VAL A 298 -5.11 3.57 11.74
CA VAL A 298 -3.90 3.37 10.95
C VAL A 298 -3.63 1.88 10.98
N GLY A 299 -3.89 1.20 9.90
CA GLY A 299 -3.48 -0.19 9.74
C GLY A 299 -1.98 -0.28 9.91
N GLY A 300 -1.50 -1.32 10.58
CA GLY A 300 -0.07 -1.55 10.70
C GLY A 300 0.53 -1.87 9.32
N TRP A 301 1.71 -1.35 9.06
CA TRP A 301 2.59 -1.87 8.02
C TRP A 301 2.76 -3.37 8.21
N THR A 302 3.01 -4.14 7.17
CA THR A 302 3.36 -5.55 7.33
C THR A 302 4.62 -5.69 8.18
N GLN A 303 4.57 -6.57 9.18
CA GLN A 303 5.76 -6.93 9.95
C GLN A 303 6.68 -7.85 9.14
N ASP A 304 6.11 -8.58 8.20
CA ASP A 304 6.82 -9.50 7.34
C ASP A 304 7.43 -8.70 6.17
N LEU A 305 8.75 -8.57 6.20
CA LEU A 305 9.52 -7.98 5.12
C LEU A 305 9.88 -9.10 4.13
N GLY A 306 9.57 -8.90 2.87
CA GLY A 306 9.89 -9.82 1.78
C GLY A 306 8.71 -10.03 0.83
N ALA A 307 8.99 -10.60 -0.34
CA ALA A 307 7.99 -10.88 -1.36
C ALA A 307 6.93 -11.86 -0.85
N GLU A 308 5.68 -11.45 -0.84
CA GLU A 308 4.56 -12.26 -0.35
C GLU A 308 4.16 -13.36 -1.34
N SER A 309 3.85 -12.98 -2.57
CA SER A 309 3.46 -13.90 -3.63
C SER A 309 4.25 -13.74 -4.93
N GLU A 310 5.05 -12.70 -5.05
CA GLU A 310 5.84 -12.35 -6.22
C GLU A 310 7.01 -13.33 -6.41
N ILE A 311 7.20 -13.80 -7.63
CA ILE A 311 8.22 -14.80 -7.95
C ILE A 311 9.58 -14.17 -8.27
N GLY A 312 9.65 -12.86 -8.48
CA GLY A 312 10.90 -12.19 -8.82
C GLY A 312 10.79 -10.68 -8.96
N PRO A 313 11.95 -10.00 -9.09
CA PRO A 313 12.06 -8.55 -8.97
C PRO A 313 11.32 -7.74 -10.03
N ASP A 314 10.80 -8.38 -11.08
CA ASP A 314 9.97 -7.71 -12.08
C ASP A 314 8.50 -7.66 -11.65
N GLU A 315 8.09 -8.54 -10.73
CA GLU A 315 6.77 -8.59 -10.12
C GLU A 315 6.71 -7.79 -8.81
N TYR A 316 7.84 -7.57 -8.15
CA TYR A 316 7.94 -6.79 -6.91
C TYR A 316 7.32 -5.41 -7.10
N ASP A 317 6.34 -5.06 -6.27
CA ASP A 317 5.59 -3.84 -6.42
C ASP A 317 5.78 -2.84 -5.27
N ASP A 318 6.41 -3.27 -4.16
CA ASP A 318 6.82 -2.40 -3.07
C ASP A 318 8.29 -2.55 -2.65
N VAL A 319 8.69 -1.83 -1.58
CA VAL A 319 10.08 -1.73 -1.14
C VAL A 319 10.52 -2.95 -0.34
N ASP A 320 9.64 -3.55 0.43
CA ASP A 320 9.98 -4.67 1.29
C ASP A 320 10.07 -6.00 0.58
N ASP A 321 9.47 -6.16 -0.59
CA ASP A 321 9.68 -7.29 -1.49
C ASP A 321 11.16 -7.57 -1.75
N PHE A 322 11.96 -6.51 -1.74
CA PHE A 322 13.40 -6.62 -1.94
C PHE A 322 14.17 -7.05 -0.68
N HIS A 323 13.51 -7.27 0.45
CA HIS A 323 14.22 -7.71 1.66
C HIS A 323 14.86 -9.08 1.46
N MET A 324 16.16 -9.19 1.80
CA MET A 324 16.99 -10.39 1.60
C MET A 324 17.11 -10.86 0.14
N TYR A 325 16.78 -9.98 -0.81
CA TYR A 325 16.94 -10.30 -2.24
C TYR A 325 18.42 -10.36 -2.62
N ASP A 326 18.83 -11.51 -3.10
CA ASP A 326 20.19 -11.80 -3.57
C ASP A 326 20.21 -11.92 -5.09
N ILE A 327 20.99 -11.06 -5.75
CA ILE A 327 21.21 -11.11 -7.19
C ILE A 327 22.62 -11.58 -7.47
N VAL A 328 22.75 -12.62 -8.28
CA VAL A 328 24.00 -12.92 -8.98
C VAL A 328 23.82 -12.46 -10.42
N ASP A 329 24.26 -11.23 -10.72
CA ASP A 329 24.18 -10.70 -12.07
C ASP A 329 25.15 -11.44 -12.98
N THR A 330 24.61 -12.29 -13.87
CA THR A 330 25.38 -13.03 -14.87
C THR A 330 25.87 -12.14 -16.02
N ALA A 331 25.28 -10.96 -16.21
CA ALA A 331 25.68 -10.00 -17.23
C ALA A 331 26.94 -9.20 -16.81
N PHE A 332 27.15 -9.01 -15.50
CA PHE A 332 28.34 -8.38 -14.92
C PHE A 332 29.15 -9.43 -14.13
N THR A 333 29.62 -10.44 -14.82
CA THR A 333 30.47 -11.54 -14.35
C THR A 333 30.94 -11.45 -12.87
N GLY A 334 30.15 -12.03 -11.96
CA GLY A 334 30.62 -12.35 -10.62
C GLY A 334 30.38 -11.33 -9.52
N LEU A 335 29.60 -10.27 -9.76
CA LEU A 335 29.17 -9.34 -8.71
C LEU A 335 27.86 -9.86 -8.08
N GLY A 336 27.92 -10.34 -6.86
CA GLY A 336 26.75 -10.65 -6.05
C GLY A 336 26.21 -9.35 -5.40
N SER A 337 24.92 -9.13 -5.48
CA SER A 337 24.25 -8.01 -4.78
C SER A 337 23.29 -8.56 -3.75
N ARG A 338 23.22 -7.92 -2.60
CA ARG A 338 22.22 -8.21 -1.55
C ARG A 338 21.50 -6.94 -1.17
N VAL A 339 20.18 -7.01 -1.06
CA VAL A 339 19.34 -5.95 -0.55
C VAL A 339 18.86 -6.31 0.85
N MET A 340 18.87 -5.34 1.74
CA MET A 340 18.29 -5.44 3.08
C MET A 340 17.37 -4.26 3.30
N VAL A 341 16.15 -4.54 3.71
CA VAL A 341 15.15 -3.54 4.11
C VAL A 341 14.87 -3.72 5.59
N LYS A 342 14.73 -2.65 6.33
CA LYS A 342 14.32 -2.69 7.75
C LYS A 342 13.59 -1.42 8.14
N TYR A 343 12.67 -1.52 9.07
CA TYR A 343 12.07 -0.36 9.70
C TYR A 343 13.08 0.37 10.60
N VAL A 344 13.04 1.71 10.55
CA VAL A 344 13.90 2.59 11.36
C VAL A 344 13.08 3.73 11.94
N SER A 345 13.48 4.21 13.11
CA SER A 345 12.93 5.42 13.71
C SER A 345 13.83 6.60 13.41
N LEU A 346 13.23 7.69 12.94
CA LEU A 346 13.92 8.96 12.70
C LEU A 346 13.53 9.95 13.78
N ASP A 347 14.50 10.50 14.48
CA ASP A 347 14.28 11.64 15.38
C ASP A 347 14.25 12.94 14.55
N PRO A 348 13.09 13.62 14.44
CA PRO A 348 12.97 14.81 13.61
C PRO A 348 13.71 16.03 14.17
N GLY A 349 14.11 16.01 15.44
CA GLY A 349 14.88 17.09 16.07
C GLY A 349 16.37 17.01 15.82
N THR A 350 16.89 15.80 15.73
CA THR A 350 18.34 15.55 15.58
C THR A 350 18.69 14.90 14.24
N TRP A 351 17.70 14.47 13.48
CA TRP A 351 17.86 13.70 12.23
C TRP A 351 18.70 12.43 12.43
N THR A 352 18.65 11.85 13.64
CA THR A 352 19.36 10.61 13.94
C THR A 352 18.45 9.40 13.72
N LEU A 353 19.02 8.39 13.07
CA LEU A 353 18.36 7.09 12.87
C LEU A 353 18.66 6.17 14.05
N SER A 354 17.64 5.46 14.47
CA SER A 354 17.75 4.30 15.34
C SER A 354 17.03 3.11 14.72
N ASN A 355 17.46 1.90 15.07
CA ASN A 355 16.64 0.74 14.69
C ASN A 355 15.28 0.87 15.39
N ALA A 356 14.20 0.59 14.64
CA ALA A 356 12.90 0.41 15.26
C ALA A 356 12.99 -0.72 16.28
N MET A 357 12.24 -0.65 17.39
CA MET A 357 12.13 -1.77 18.30
C MET A 357 11.61 -2.98 17.53
N GLU A 358 12.07 -4.18 17.86
CA GLU A 358 11.61 -5.41 17.22
C GLU A 358 10.07 -5.48 17.29
N GLY A 359 9.43 -5.66 16.13
CA GLY A 359 7.97 -5.61 15.99
C GLY A 359 7.35 -4.21 15.96
N SER A 360 8.14 -3.13 16.00
CA SER A 360 7.63 -1.76 15.82
C SER A 360 7.66 -1.37 14.35
N LEU A 361 6.50 -0.99 13.84
CA LEU A 361 6.34 -0.44 12.51
C LEU A 361 6.50 1.07 12.55
N THR A 362 7.22 1.63 11.60
CA THR A 362 7.47 3.07 11.51
C THR A 362 7.22 3.55 10.08
N ASN A 363 7.04 4.85 9.92
CA ASN A 363 6.89 5.47 8.60
C ASN A 363 8.22 5.60 7.85
N TYR A 364 9.27 4.89 8.28
CA TYR A 364 10.58 4.96 7.66
C TYR A 364 11.15 3.55 7.47
N LYS A 365 11.55 3.24 6.24
CA LYS A 365 12.31 2.03 5.91
C LYS A 365 13.73 2.43 5.49
N GLN A 366 14.74 1.80 6.06
CA GLN A 366 16.12 1.88 5.56
C GLN A 366 16.33 0.78 4.54
N VAL A 367 16.75 1.15 3.34
CA VAL A 367 17.18 0.23 2.30
C VAL A 367 18.69 0.26 2.22
N THR A 368 19.31 -0.89 2.32
CA THR A 368 20.75 -1.09 2.14
C THR A 368 20.98 -2.00 0.95
N VAL A 369 21.70 -1.52 -0.06
CA VAL A 369 22.16 -2.31 -1.19
C VAL A 369 23.67 -2.55 -1.03
N LYS A 370 24.10 -3.82 -0.99
CA LYS A 370 25.50 -4.22 -0.97
C LYS A 370 25.86 -4.95 -2.25
N VAL A 371 26.94 -4.55 -2.89
CA VAL A 371 27.48 -5.22 -4.08
C VAL A 371 28.91 -5.66 -3.80
N GLY A 372 29.15 -6.98 -3.79
CA GLY A 372 30.45 -7.56 -3.52
C GLY A 372 31.48 -7.22 -4.60
N LEU A 373 32.75 -7.06 -4.22
CA LEU A 373 33.86 -6.88 -5.17
C LEU A 373 34.48 -8.23 -5.53
N PRO A 374 34.77 -8.50 -6.83
CA PRO A 374 35.29 -9.79 -7.26
C PRO A 374 36.61 -10.16 -6.60
N GLY A 375 36.70 -11.36 -6.00
CA GLY A 375 37.92 -11.89 -5.42
C GLY A 375 38.35 -11.20 -4.11
N THR A 376 37.49 -10.43 -3.48
CA THR A 376 37.72 -9.79 -2.18
C THR A 376 36.56 -10.07 -1.22
N ALA A 377 36.75 -9.80 0.07
CA ALA A 377 35.67 -9.76 1.05
C ALA A 377 34.98 -8.39 1.11
N ASP A 378 35.42 -7.43 0.30
CA ASP A 378 34.90 -6.06 0.32
C ASP A 378 33.65 -5.92 -0.54
N SER A 379 32.83 -4.91 -0.22
CA SER A 379 31.62 -4.58 -0.97
C SER A 379 31.43 -3.06 -1.10
N VAL A 380 30.74 -2.64 -2.13
CA VAL A 380 30.17 -1.29 -2.23
C VAL A 380 28.81 -1.31 -1.54
N ARG A 381 28.55 -0.33 -0.68
CA ARG A 381 27.29 -0.18 0.03
C ARG A 381 26.65 1.15 -0.33
N LEU A 382 25.35 1.11 -0.61
CA LEU A 382 24.46 2.28 -0.69
C LEU A 382 23.35 2.13 0.34
N ASP A 383 23.06 3.21 1.05
CA ASP A 383 21.94 3.30 1.97
C ASP A 383 20.99 4.41 1.53
N ALA A 384 19.69 4.16 1.67
CA ALA A 384 18.66 5.16 1.51
C ALA A 384 17.62 5.02 2.62
N ILE A 385 17.03 6.14 3.02
CA ILE A 385 15.84 6.16 3.87
C ILE A 385 14.65 6.50 2.99
N ILE A 386 13.66 5.66 3.05
CA ILE A 386 12.40 5.84 2.38
C ILE A 386 11.38 6.17 3.45
N ALA A 387 10.70 7.30 3.30
CA ALA A 387 9.62 7.72 4.18
C ALA A 387 8.28 7.44 3.49
N ALA A 388 7.35 6.87 4.23
CA ALA A 388 5.97 6.86 3.80
C ALA A 388 5.43 8.29 3.85
N ASP A 389 5.08 8.87 2.72
CA ASP A 389 4.34 10.12 2.72
C ASP A 389 2.86 9.84 2.97
N VAL A 390 2.48 9.91 4.23
CA VAL A 390 1.09 9.77 4.67
C VAL A 390 0.23 10.98 4.28
N SER A 391 0.79 12.04 3.70
CA SER A 391 0.07 13.28 3.41
C SER A 391 -0.37 13.44 1.97
N GLN A 392 0.24 12.76 1.02
CA GLN A 392 -0.09 12.84 -0.41
C GLN A 392 0.27 11.53 -1.15
N TYR A 393 -0.69 10.68 -1.42
CA TYR A 393 -0.69 9.63 -2.47
C TYR A 393 0.65 8.94 -2.76
N GLY A 394 1.25 8.28 -1.78
CA GLY A 394 2.37 7.36 -2.06
C GLY A 394 3.63 7.97 -2.67
N ASP A 395 3.80 9.28 -2.60
CA ASP A 395 5.05 9.90 -2.99
C ASP A 395 6.13 9.58 -1.95
N ILE A 396 7.15 8.88 -2.40
CA ILE A 396 8.29 8.48 -1.59
C ILE A 396 9.20 9.69 -1.46
N THR A 397 9.35 10.21 -0.24
CA THR A 397 10.38 11.22 0.02
C THR A 397 11.70 10.53 0.34
N ILE A 398 12.70 10.78 -0.49
CA ILE A 398 14.02 10.19 -0.39
C ILE A 398 14.95 11.14 0.37
N PHE A 399 15.54 10.64 1.45
CA PHE A 399 16.64 11.30 2.12
C PHE A 399 17.93 10.56 1.77
N PRO A 400 18.78 11.07 0.86
CA PRO A 400 20.08 10.48 0.63
C PRO A 400 20.91 10.60 1.93
N PHE A 401 21.32 9.48 2.49
CA PHE A 401 22.26 9.44 3.58
C PHE A 401 23.68 9.44 3.03
N GLY A 402 24.38 10.48 3.29
CA GLY A 402 25.80 10.63 2.98
C GLY A 402 26.17 12.10 3.05
N ASP A 403 26.62 12.54 4.21
CA ASP A 403 27.35 13.79 4.32
C ASP A 403 28.78 13.57 3.84
N SER A 404 28.91 13.32 2.54
CA SER A 404 30.20 13.44 1.86
C SER A 404 30.00 14.33 0.65
N GLN A 405 30.53 15.53 0.74
CA GLN A 405 30.60 16.51 -0.34
C GLN A 405 31.34 15.98 -1.59
N ASP A 406 31.72 14.71 -1.61
CA ASP A 406 32.60 14.13 -2.64
C ASP A 406 32.05 12.89 -3.37
N GLY A 407 30.80 12.48 -3.17
CA GLY A 407 30.20 11.37 -3.95
C GLY A 407 30.98 10.04 -3.83
N MET A 408 31.63 9.79 -2.70
CA MET A 408 32.46 8.61 -2.48
C MET A 408 31.63 7.50 -1.83
N PHE A 409 31.59 6.34 -2.45
CA PHE A 409 31.01 5.11 -1.90
C PHE A 409 31.86 4.62 -0.74
N ASP A 410 31.24 4.30 0.39
CA ASP A 410 31.94 3.65 1.49
C ASP A 410 32.25 2.19 1.16
N ILE A 411 33.52 1.81 1.18
CA ILE A 411 33.98 0.44 1.06
C ILE A 411 34.10 -0.14 2.48
N ILE A 412 33.22 -1.07 2.83
CA ILE A 412 33.24 -1.69 4.16
C ILE A 412 33.75 -3.13 4.03
N PRO A 413 34.76 -3.55 4.83
CA PRO A 413 35.17 -4.94 4.90
C PRO A 413 34.03 -5.83 5.44
N LEU A 414 33.80 -6.98 4.82
CA LEU A 414 32.86 -7.97 5.31
C LEU A 414 33.49 -8.74 6.51
N GLY A 415 33.44 -8.14 7.70
CA GLY A 415 34.00 -8.79 8.88
C GLY A 415 33.90 -7.94 10.14
N GLU A 416 32.69 -7.51 10.50
CA GLU A 416 32.29 -7.17 11.89
C GLU A 416 30.79 -7.40 12.05
#